data_56195bc403697e3f042713fada9bcae5
#
_entry.id   56195bc403697e3f042713fada9bcae5
#
_cell.length_a   1.000
_cell.length_b   1.000
_cell.length_c   1.000
_cell.angle_alpha   90.00
_cell.angle_beta   90.00
_cell.angle_gamma   90.00
#
_symmetry.space_group_name_H-M   'P 1'
#
loop_
_entity.id
_entity.type
_entity.pdbx_description
1 polymer ?
#
loop_
_entity_poly.entity_id
_entity_poly.type
_entity_poly.pdbx_seq_one_letter_code
_entity_poly.pdbx_strand_id
1 'polypeptide(L)'
;AIDLTSLKHVAPTHQWITEAGQWEHAVQSYLASITFVDHCLGLVLDALEKSAYADNTIIVLFSDHGFHMGEKERWAKRSLWEDGTRVPLIVTAPGHQANQRSTRPTGLLDVFPTLLELAGLPADPGQEGQSLVPLLDSPKREWNHPAITSFGLGNYSIRSTRYRYIQYLD
;
A
#
# COMPACT_ATOMS: atom_id res chain seq x y z
N ALA A 1 13.73 14.32 -27.34
CA ALA A 1 13.57 14.28 -25.89
C ALA A 1 12.28 15.00 -25.53
N ILE A 2 11.41 14.37 -24.79
CA ILE A 2 10.17 15.01 -24.29
C ILE A 2 10.62 16.00 -23.21
N ASP A 3 10.26 17.26 -23.37
CA ASP A 3 10.47 18.27 -22.34
C ASP A 3 9.55 18.01 -21.15
N LEU A 4 10.06 17.36 -20.12
CA LEU A 4 9.33 17.03 -18.89
C LEU A 4 8.95 18.28 -18.08
N THR A 5 9.54 19.43 -18.36
CA THR A 5 9.21 20.68 -17.65
C THR A 5 7.89 21.28 -18.14
N SER A 6 7.47 20.94 -19.35
CA SER A 6 6.16 21.32 -19.90
C SER A 6 5.00 20.47 -19.39
N LEU A 7 5.28 19.32 -18.79
CA LEU A 7 4.29 18.41 -18.19
C LEU A 7 3.85 18.89 -16.80
N LYS A 8 3.44 20.15 -16.67
CA LYS A 8 2.84 20.66 -15.45
C LYS A 8 1.60 19.85 -15.09
N HIS A 9 1.78 18.87 -14.21
CA HIS A 9 0.72 18.16 -13.48
C HIS A 9 -0.26 17.32 -14.28
N VAL A 10 0.11 16.78 -15.41
CA VAL A 10 -0.82 15.97 -16.21
C VAL A 10 -0.56 14.50 -15.97
N ALA A 11 -1.28 13.91 -15.02
CA ALA A 11 -1.59 12.50 -15.16
C ALA A 11 -2.33 12.37 -16.51
N PRO A 12 -1.98 11.38 -17.38
CA PRO A 12 -2.66 11.23 -18.64
C PRO A 12 -4.16 11.07 -18.40
N THR A 13 -4.98 11.82 -19.12
CA THR A 13 -6.42 11.66 -19.00
C THR A 13 -6.83 10.34 -19.64
N HIS A 14 -7.90 9.73 -19.16
CA HIS A 14 -8.45 8.52 -19.75
C HIS A 14 -8.76 8.73 -21.25
N GLN A 15 -9.34 9.88 -21.57
CA GLN A 15 -9.63 10.28 -22.95
C GLN A 15 -8.37 10.27 -23.82
N TRP A 16 -7.29 10.90 -23.37
CA TRP A 16 -6.05 10.94 -24.15
C TRP A 16 -5.46 9.55 -24.40
N ILE A 17 -5.41 8.70 -23.36
CA ILE A 17 -4.87 7.35 -23.47
C ILE A 17 -5.70 6.52 -24.47
N THR A 18 -7.02 6.67 -24.42
CA THR A 18 -7.94 5.95 -25.32
C THR A 18 -7.82 6.43 -26.75
N GLU A 19 -7.86 7.75 -26.98
CA GLU A 19 -7.75 8.36 -28.31
C GLU A 19 -6.38 8.10 -28.96
N ALA A 20 -5.32 8.08 -28.16
CA ALA A 20 -3.97 7.78 -28.64
C ALA A 20 -3.70 6.25 -28.79
N GLY A 21 -4.66 5.39 -28.44
CA GLY A 21 -4.48 3.93 -28.50
C GLY A 21 -3.38 3.39 -27.59
N GLN A 22 -3.08 4.08 -26.48
CA GLN A 22 -1.94 3.77 -25.62
C GLN A 22 -2.29 2.92 -24.38
N TRP A 23 -3.52 2.48 -24.24
CA TRP A 23 -3.95 1.78 -23.01
C TRP A 23 -3.15 0.50 -22.75
N GLU A 24 -3.08 -0.38 -23.74
CA GLU A 24 -2.34 -1.64 -23.63
C GLU A 24 -0.86 -1.41 -23.31
N HIS A 25 -0.24 -0.45 -23.99
CA HIS A 25 1.16 -0.09 -23.76
C HIS A 25 1.38 0.47 -22.35
N ALA A 26 0.47 1.29 -21.83
CA ALA A 26 0.54 1.80 -20.47
C ALA A 26 0.45 0.68 -19.42
N VAL A 27 -0.47 -0.29 -19.63
CA VAL A 27 -0.60 -1.47 -18.76
C VAL A 27 0.66 -2.33 -18.80
N GLN A 28 1.19 -2.61 -20.00
CA GLN A 28 2.44 -3.37 -20.16
C GLN A 28 3.61 -2.70 -19.45
N SER A 29 3.73 -1.38 -19.57
CA SER A 29 4.80 -0.62 -18.92
C SER A 29 4.71 -0.69 -17.41
N TYR A 30 3.49 -0.64 -16.86
CA TYR A 30 3.27 -0.79 -15.43
C TYR A 30 3.62 -2.21 -14.94
N LEU A 31 3.20 -3.25 -15.66
CA LEU A 31 3.55 -4.63 -15.34
C LEU A 31 5.05 -4.88 -15.43
N ALA A 32 5.74 -4.29 -16.42
CA ALA A 32 7.19 -4.35 -16.51
C ALA A 32 7.88 -3.70 -15.30
N SER A 33 7.34 -2.59 -14.80
CA SER A 33 7.83 -1.95 -13.59
C SER A 33 7.67 -2.83 -12.35
N ILE A 34 6.55 -3.57 -12.24
CA ILE A 34 6.34 -4.55 -11.16
C ILE A 34 7.40 -5.65 -11.23
N THR A 35 7.63 -6.22 -12.42
CA THR A 35 8.65 -7.26 -12.62
C THR A 35 10.04 -6.77 -12.25
N PHE A 36 10.37 -5.52 -12.58
CA PHE A 36 11.65 -4.91 -12.24
C PHE A 36 11.81 -4.72 -10.71
N VAL A 37 10.78 -4.22 -10.06
CA VAL A 37 10.77 -4.04 -8.59
C VAL A 37 10.88 -5.38 -7.87
N ASP A 38 10.16 -6.41 -8.34
CA ASP A 38 10.24 -7.77 -7.80
C ASP A 38 11.66 -8.33 -7.89
N HIS A 39 12.32 -8.16 -9.04
CA HIS A 39 13.74 -8.53 -9.19
C HIS A 39 14.65 -7.78 -8.19
N CYS A 40 14.50 -6.47 -8.06
CA CYS A 40 15.29 -5.68 -7.12
C CYS A 40 15.05 -6.12 -5.67
N LEU A 41 13.80 -6.40 -5.30
CA LEU A 41 13.45 -6.91 -3.99
C LEU A 41 14.12 -8.27 -3.74
N GLY A 42 14.12 -9.16 -4.74
CA GLY A 42 14.82 -10.45 -4.67
C GLY A 42 16.30 -10.30 -4.31
N LEU A 43 17.00 -9.36 -4.96
CA LEU A 43 18.41 -9.09 -4.66
C LEU A 43 18.64 -8.67 -3.19
N VAL A 44 17.74 -7.85 -2.65
CA VAL A 44 17.84 -7.40 -1.25
C VAL A 44 17.56 -8.56 -0.29
N LEU A 45 16.51 -9.35 -0.56
CA LEU A 45 16.17 -10.51 0.28
C LEU A 45 17.25 -11.59 0.24
N ASP A 46 17.82 -11.87 -0.92
CA ASP A 46 18.95 -12.80 -1.08
C ASP A 46 20.18 -12.35 -0.28
N ALA A 47 20.46 -11.04 -0.25
CA ALA A 47 21.56 -10.51 0.54
C ALA A 47 21.29 -10.63 2.04
N LEU A 48 20.06 -10.38 2.48
CA LEU A 48 19.66 -10.55 3.87
C LEU A 48 19.76 -12.02 4.29
N GLU A 49 19.25 -12.97 3.49
CA GLU A 49 19.27 -14.40 3.77
C GLU A 49 20.68 -14.94 3.97
N LYS A 50 21.66 -14.38 3.25
CA LYS A 50 23.09 -14.74 3.36
C LYS A 50 23.83 -14.01 4.47
N SER A 51 23.17 -13.12 5.20
CA SER A 51 23.76 -12.31 6.26
C SER A 51 23.60 -12.93 7.64
N ALA A 52 24.35 -12.41 8.61
CA ALA A 52 24.17 -12.77 10.02
C ALA A 52 22.87 -12.24 10.64
N TYR A 53 22.09 -11.48 9.90
CA TYR A 53 20.85 -10.85 10.35
C TYR A 53 19.59 -11.53 9.84
N ALA A 54 19.71 -12.62 9.05
CA ALA A 54 18.59 -13.31 8.42
C ALA A 54 17.48 -13.69 9.41
N ASP A 55 17.85 -14.22 10.56
CA ASP A 55 16.92 -14.70 11.58
C ASP A 55 16.47 -13.63 12.60
N ASN A 56 17.01 -12.41 12.49
CA ASN A 56 16.74 -11.34 13.46
C ASN A 56 16.39 -9.99 12.77
N THR A 57 15.64 -10.07 11.68
CA THR A 57 15.21 -8.89 10.93
C THR A 57 13.70 -8.88 10.75
N ILE A 58 13.08 -7.75 11.06
CA ILE A 58 11.68 -7.48 10.72
C ILE A 58 11.65 -6.92 9.31
N ILE A 59 10.85 -7.54 8.44
CA ILE A 59 10.65 -7.09 7.06
C ILE A 59 9.24 -6.58 6.91
N VAL A 60 9.10 -5.35 6.41
CA VAL A 60 7.81 -4.76 6.04
C VAL A 60 7.88 -4.31 4.60
N LEU A 61 7.04 -4.89 3.75
CA LEU A 61 6.85 -4.49 2.37
C LEU A 61 5.48 -3.85 2.21
N PHE A 62 5.44 -2.63 1.73
CA PHE A 62 4.20 -1.92 1.43
C PHE A 62 4.39 -0.92 0.28
N SER A 63 3.28 -0.42 -0.26
CA SER A 63 3.28 0.75 -1.14
C SER A 63 2.59 1.93 -0.45
N ASP A 64 3.01 3.15 -0.76
CA ASP A 64 2.44 4.39 -0.21
C ASP A 64 1.03 4.68 -0.75
N HIS A 65 0.73 4.24 -1.98
CA HIS A 65 -0.58 4.38 -2.62
C HIS A 65 -0.80 3.29 -3.66
N GLY A 66 -2.05 3.11 -4.06
CA GLY A 66 -2.43 2.29 -5.20
C GLY A 66 -2.31 3.04 -6.54
N PHE A 67 -2.82 2.44 -7.62
CA PHE A 67 -2.72 3.01 -8.95
C PHE A 67 -3.91 2.58 -9.81
N HIS A 68 -4.54 3.54 -10.50
CA HIS A 68 -5.59 3.30 -11.50
C HIS A 68 -4.98 3.10 -12.87
N MET A 69 -5.54 2.16 -13.61
CA MET A 69 -5.14 1.85 -14.99
C MET A 69 -6.30 1.89 -15.96
N GLY A 70 -7.20 2.84 -15.74
CA GLY A 70 -8.40 3.06 -16.54
C GLY A 70 -9.70 2.77 -15.79
N GLU A 71 -9.66 2.16 -14.62
CA GLU A 71 -10.84 1.93 -13.79
C GLU A 71 -11.50 3.26 -13.46
N LYS A 72 -12.82 3.34 -13.65
CA LYS A 72 -13.62 4.56 -13.45
C LYS A 72 -13.08 5.76 -14.27
N GLU A 73 -12.52 5.47 -15.45
CA GLU A 73 -11.91 6.48 -16.33
C GLU A 73 -10.77 7.27 -15.66
N ARG A 74 -10.09 6.66 -14.69
CA ARG A 74 -8.98 7.24 -13.96
C ARG A 74 -7.66 6.56 -14.26
N TRP A 75 -6.60 7.35 -14.19
CA TRP A 75 -5.21 6.91 -14.30
C TRP A 75 -4.40 7.47 -13.14
N ALA A 76 -3.33 6.74 -12.79
CA ALA A 76 -2.48 7.07 -11.66
C ALA A 76 -3.22 6.99 -10.30
N LYS A 77 -2.85 7.84 -9.35
CA LYS A 77 -3.33 7.86 -7.96
C LYS A 77 -4.41 8.95 -7.74
N ARG A 78 -4.40 9.64 -6.66
CA ARG A 78 -5.26 10.80 -6.33
C ARG A 78 -6.76 10.48 -6.37
N SER A 79 -7.14 9.40 -5.72
CA SER A 79 -8.54 9.06 -5.49
C SER A 79 -8.70 8.42 -4.13
N LEU A 80 -9.94 8.36 -3.64
CA LEU A 80 -10.32 7.65 -2.42
C LEU A 80 -10.93 6.27 -2.72
N TRP A 81 -10.90 5.84 -3.99
CA TRP A 81 -11.42 4.54 -4.39
C TRP A 81 -10.40 3.42 -4.11
N GLU A 82 -10.90 2.18 -4.14
CA GLU A 82 -10.11 0.99 -3.78
C GLU A 82 -8.77 0.93 -4.52
N ASP A 83 -8.77 1.13 -5.85
CA ASP A 83 -7.58 1.00 -6.67
C ASP A 83 -6.50 2.04 -6.34
N GLY A 84 -6.91 3.22 -5.87
CA GLY A 84 -6.00 4.29 -5.44
C GLY A 84 -5.51 4.15 -4.00
N THR A 85 -6.20 3.37 -3.15
CA THR A 85 -5.93 3.32 -1.70
C THR A 85 -5.56 1.95 -1.18
N ARG A 86 -5.89 0.87 -1.90
CA ARG A 86 -5.49 -0.48 -1.54
C ARG A 86 -4.09 -0.76 -2.01
N VAL A 87 -3.24 -1.14 -1.08
CA VAL A 87 -1.82 -1.41 -1.32
C VAL A 87 -1.43 -2.79 -0.78
N PRO A 88 -0.36 -3.41 -1.28
CA PRO A 88 0.24 -4.53 -0.61
C PRO A 88 0.74 -4.11 0.78
N LEU A 89 0.57 -4.97 1.76
CA LEU A 89 1.19 -4.86 3.07
C LEU A 89 1.57 -6.27 3.52
N ILE A 90 2.87 -6.53 3.60
CA ILE A 90 3.43 -7.81 4.03
C ILE A 90 4.35 -7.54 5.21
N VAL A 91 4.16 -8.28 6.29
CA VAL A 91 5.00 -8.20 7.48
C VAL A 91 5.55 -9.58 7.77
N THR A 92 6.86 -9.68 7.91
CA THR A 92 7.55 -10.87 8.40
C THR A 92 8.40 -10.48 9.61
N ALA A 93 8.25 -11.21 10.70
CA ALA A 93 8.98 -10.93 11.94
C ALA A 93 9.42 -12.23 12.63
N PRO A 94 10.59 -12.25 13.27
CA PRO A 94 11.04 -13.38 14.07
C PRO A 94 10.01 -13.79 15.12
N GLY A 95 9.80 -15.10 15.30
CA GLY A 95 8.86 -15.64 16.27
C GLY A 95 7.39 -15.66 15.85
N HIS A 96 7.04 -15.09 14.71
CA HIS A 96 5.68 -15.12 14.17
C HIS A 96 5.52 -16.15 13.03
N GLN A 97 4.29 -16.66 12.90
CA GLN A 97 4.00 -17.71 11.93
C GLN A 97 3.99 -17.18 10.49
N ALA A 98 4.76 -17.81 9.62
CA ALA A 98 4.78 -17.48 8.18
C ALA A 98 3.52 -17.93 7.44
N ASN A 99 3.35 -17.45 6.21
CA ASN A 99 2.27 -17.83 5.28
C ASN A 99 0.84 -17.58 5.80
N GLN A 100 0.67 -16.60 6.70
CA GLN A 100 -0.63 -16.19 7.16
C GLN A 100 -1.20 -15.08 6.26
N ARG A 101 -2.53 -15.03 6.18
CA ARG A 101 -3.24 -13.99 5.45
C ARG A 101 -4.43 -13.47 6.25
N SER A 102 -4.47 -12.16 6.46
CA SER A 102 -5.63 -11.47 7.02
C SER A 102 -6.41 -10.75 5.93
N THR A 103 -7.73 -10.73 6.07
CA THR A 103 -8.65 -9.93 5.24
C THR A 103 -9.19 -8.72 6.01
N ARG A 104 -8.63 -8.45 7.18
CA ARG A 104 -9.04 -7.31 7.98
C ARG A 104 -8.54 -6.01 7.36
N PRO A 105 -9.35 -4.95 7.36
CA PRO A 105 -8.89 -3.64 6.88
C PRO A 105 -7.83 -3.11 7.82
N THR A 106 -6.73 -2.64 7.24
CA THR A 106 -5.59 -2.04 7.96
C THR A 106 -5.14 -0.80 7.22
N GLY A 107 -4.59 0.17 7.91
CA GLY A 107 -4.05 1.39 7.35
C GLY A 107 -2.52 1.46 7.43
N LEU A 108 -1.90 2.31 6.64
CA LEU A 108 -0.45 2.53 6.74
C LEU A 108 -0.04 3.20 8.06
N LEU A 109 -0.97 3.88 8.73
CA LEU A 109 -0.77 4.39 10.09
C LEU A 109 -0.48 3.27 11.10
N ASP A 110 -0.94 2.05 10.84
CA ASP A 110 -0.76 0.89 11.70
C ASP A 110 0.66 0.30 11.63
N VAL A 111 1.44 0.67 10.61
CA VAL A 111 2.81 0.15 10.41
C VAL A 111 3.74 0.59 11.53
N PHE A 112 3.70 1.86 11.91
CA PHE A 112 4.62 2.39 12.91
C PHE A 112 4.40 1.76 14.31
N PRO A 113 3.19 1.73 14.90
CA PRO A 113 2.96 1.06 16.18
C PRO A 113 3.24 -0.45 16.10
N THR A 114 3.04 -1.09 14.94
CA THR A 114 3.42 -2.50 14.74
C THR A 114 4.94 -2.68 14.87
N LEU A 115 5.72 -1.81 14.25
CA LEU A 115 7.18 -1.87 14.33
C LEU A 115 7.70 -1.62 15.75
N LEU A 116 7.10 -0.68 16.49
CA LEU A 116 7.45 -0.45 17.90
C LEU A 116 7.23 -1.72 18.72
N GLU A 117 6.07 -2.34 18.61
CA GLU A 117 5.74 -3.56 19.36
C GLU A 117 6.66 -4.73 18.98
N LEU A 118 6.87 -4.97 17.67
CA LEU A 118 7.75 -6.03 17.19
C LEU A 118 9.22 -5.84 17.60
N ALA A 119 9.66 -4.60 17.73
CA ALA A 119 11.01 -4.26 18.19
C ALA A 119 11.15 -4.22 19.73
N GLY A 120 10.07 -4.48 20.48
CA GLY A 120 10.07 -4.39 21.94
C GLY A 120 10.27 -2.97 22.47
N LEU A 121 9.92 -1.96 21.68
CA LEU A 121 10.01 -0.55 22.05
C LEU A 121 8.71 -0.07 22.73
N PRO A 122 8.78 0.97 23.56
CA PRO A 122 7.59 1.55 24.18
C PRO A 122 6.60 2.06 23.13
N ALA A 123 5.30 1.87 23.40
CA ALA A 123 4.26 2.47 22.59
C ALA A 123 4.32 4.00 22.67
N ASP A 124 4.08 4.68 21.55
CA ASP A 124 3.95 6.13 21.49
C ASP A 124 2.46 6.51 21.60
N PRO A 125 2.04 7.17 22.69
CA PRO A 125 0.64 7.54 22.91
C PRO A 125 0.13 8.60 21.90
N GLY A 126 1.01 9.25 21.15
CA GLY A 126 0.64 10.20 20.10
C GLY A 126 0.24 9.55 18.77
N GLN A 127 0.34 8.22 18.65
CA GLN A 127 0.02 7.50 17.41
C GLN A 127 -1.48 7.20 17.29
N GLU A 128 -2.02 7.43 16.09
CA GLU A 128 -3.43 7.13 15.76
C GLU A 128 -3.61 5.70 15.22
N GLY A 129 -2.53 5.07 14.73
CA GLY A 129 -2.54 3.70 14.24
C GLY A 129 -2.65 2.67 15.36
N GLN A 130 -3.04 1.46 14.98
CA GLN A 130 -3.12 0.31 15.90
C GLN A 130 -2.14 -0.78 15.45
N SER A 131 -1.39 -1.35 16.41
CA SER A 131 -0.47 -2.45 16.10
C SER A 131 -1.18 -3.64 15.45
N LEU A 132 -0.57 -4.17 14.39
CA LEU A 132 -1.03 -5.33 13.64
C LEU A 132 -0.51 -6.67 14.21
N VAL A 133 0.32 -6.65 15.25
CA VAL A 133 0.84 -7.87 15.91
C VAL A 133 -0.28 -8.84 16.25
N PRO A 134 -1.42 -8.42 16.81
CA PRO A 134 -2.53 -9.32 17.04
C PRO A 134 -3.09 -10.01 15.79
N LEU A 135 -2.94 -9.42 14.59
CA LEU A 135 -3.33 -10.03 13.32
C LEU A 135 -2.24 -10.96 12.76
N LEU A 136 -0.97 -10.75 13.11
CA LEU A 136 0.11 -11.69 12.80
C LEU A 136 -0.09 -13.00 13.55
N ASP A 137 -0.51 -12.94 14.81
CA ASP A 137 -0.75 -14.11 15.65
C ASP A 137 -2.09 -14.80 15.35
N SER A 138 -3.11 -14.01 15.00
CA SER A 138 -4.48 -14.50 14.77
C SER A 138 -5.14 -13.73 13.62
N PRO A 139 -4.88 -14.08 12.36
CA PRO A 139 -5.31 -13.33 11.17
C PRO A 139 -6.83 -13.16 11.02
N LYS A 140 -7.60 -14.04 11.66
CA LYS A 140 -9.07 -14.05 11.58
C LYS A 140 -9.76 -13.42 12.79
N ARG A 141 -8.99 -12.95 13.78
CA ARG A 141 -9.58 -12.37 15.01
C ARG A 141 -10.54 -11.23 14.68
N GLU A 142 -11.42 -10.91 15.61
CA GLU A 142 -12.25 -9.73 15.52
C GLU A 142 -11.39 -8.47 15.48
N TRP A 143 -11.73 -7.58 14.54
CA TRP A 143 -10.95 -6.37 14.26
C TRP A 143 -11.90 -5.22 13.96
N ASN A 144 -12.05 -4.32 14.92
CA ASN A 144 -12.98 -3.20 14.88
C ASN A 144 -12.29 -1.86 14.55
N HIS A 145 -11.12 -1.94 13.92
CA HIS A 145 -10.34 -0.78 13.52
C HIS A 145 -10.42 -0.63 11.98
N PRO A 146 -11.20 0.34 11.48
CA PRO A 146 -11.29 0.55 10.03
C PRO A 146 -10.06 1.30 9.52
N ALA A 147 -9.74 1.10 8.24
CA ALA A 147 -8.72 1.90 7.57
C ALA A 147 -9.31 3.23 7.09
N ILE A 148 -8.64 4.33 7.42
CA ILE A 148 -9.03 5.68 7.02
C ILE A 148 -8.00 6.22 6.04
N THR A 149 -8.49 6.86 4.97
CA THR A 149 -7.67 7.57 4.00
C THR A 149 -8.22 8.96 3.81
N SER A 150 -7.34 9.96 3.80
CA SER A 150 -7.68 11.36 3.52
C SER A 150 -7.06 11.81 2.20
N PHE A 151 -7.76 12.68 1.50
CA PHE A 151 -7.28 13.33 0.30
C PHE A 151 -7.65 14.82 0.32
N GLY A 152 -6.79 15.60 0.95
CA GLY A 152 -7.08 17.00 1.24
C GLY A 152 -8.19 17.18 2.29
N LEU A 153 -8.48 18.44 2.61
CA LEU A 153 -9.45 18.79 3.64
C LEU A 153 -10.86 18.37 3.21
N GLY A 154 -11.55 17.66 4.08
CA GLY A 154 -12.95 17.25 3.89
C GLY A 154 -13.18 16.05 2.99
N ASN A 155 -12.14 15.50 2.35
CA ASN A 155 -12.27 14.32 1.50
C ASN A 155 -11.71 13.11 2.23
N TYR A 156 -12.58 12.16 2.57
CA TYR A 156 -12.23 11.00 3.39
C TYR A 156 -12.82 9.72 2.85
N SER A 157 -12.12 8.63 3.06
CA SER A 157 -12.60 7.27 2.86
C SER A 157 -12.41 6.47 4.13
N ILE A 158 -13.43 5.74 4.54
CA ILE A 158 -13.34 4.75 5.62
C ILE A 158 -13.64 3.36 5.05
N ARG A 159 -12.75 2.42 5.31
CA ARG A 159 -12.85 1.03 4.86
C ARG A 159 -13.04 0.10 6.06
N SER A 160 -14.22 -0.48 6.17
CA SER A 160 -14.51 -1.57 7.10
C SER A 160 -14.36 -2.93 6.41
N THR A 161 -14.60 -4.02 7.15
CA THR A 161 -14.55 -5.38 6.58
C THR A 161 -15.52 -5.58 5.40
N ARG A 162 -16.69 -4.93 5.43
CA ARG A 162 -17.74 -5.11 4.42
C ARG A 162 -17.94 -3.93 3.50
N TYR A 163 -17.71 -2.72 3.98
CA TYR A 163 -18.11 -1.50 3.30
C TYR A 163 -16.93 -0.54 3.17
N ARG A 164 -16.98 0.26 2.11
CA ARG A 164 -16.22 1.49 1.97
C ARG A 164 -17.23 2.65 1.87
N TYR A 165 -17.05 3.64 2.70
CA TYR A 165 -17.76 4.91 2.61
C TYR A 165 -16.75 5.98 2.15
N ILE A 166 -17.15 6.82 1.20
CA ILE A 166 -16.32 7.92 0.70
C ILE A 166 -17.14 9.19 0.81
N GLN A 167 -16.52 10.22 1.36
CA GLN A 167 -17.05 11.57 1.43
C GLN A 167 -16.16 12.49 0.64
N TYR A 168 -16.76 13.32 -0.19
CA TYR A 168 -16.11 14.48 -0.80
C TYR A 168 -16.80 15.73 -0.30
N LEU A 169 -16.03 16.79 0.02
CA LEU A 169 -16.57 18.14 0.16
C LEU A 169 -16.76 18.71 -1.24
N ASP A 170 -17.93 19.29 -1.47
CA ASP A 170 -18.27 20.08 -2.66
C ASP A 170 -17.52 21.42 -2.66
#